data_7a77d9159da7496e3c5966382a82203a
#
_entry.id   7a77d9159da7496e3c5966382a82203a
#
_cell.length_a   1.000
_cell.length_b   1.000
_cell.length_c   1.000
_cell.angle_alpha   90.00
_cell.angle_beta   90.00
_cell.angle_gamma   90.00
#
_symmetry.space_group_name_H-M   'P 1'
#
loop_
_entity.id
_entity.type
_entity.pdbx_description
1 polymer ?
#
loop_
_entity_poly.entity_id
_entity_poly.type
_entity_poly.pdbx_seq_one_letter_code
_entity_poly.pdbx_strand_id
1 'polypeptide(L)'
;MHKCYLCLLLCFFQYVIVAQQADSLTQNKTNNFSHFLKNKNIGCTGFTGFDVTPTMESFQKQIRLDISLTHERLSLGMTYSSLLEGLKQYVIFPSTYRLNAQHGGIILGLLIFQSNWGNGYVNTAYQWGQMVWEDTASKEYAFSSKSIGIKPEFEITIYPKFWLQLSAKVGYQQIRKLELPQVNPADFSGFFYSLGLKINLSNEKY
;
A
#
# COMPACT_ATOMS: atom_id res chain seq x y z
N MET A 1 15.49 -10.81 5.31
CA MET A 1 14.75 -9.57 5.63
C MET A 1 13.22 -9.74 5.67
N HIS A 2 12.61 -10.71 4.97
CA HIS A 2 11.13 -10.93 4.98
C HIS A 2 10.52 -11.23 6.35
N LYS A 3 11.29 -11.80 7.28
CA LYS A 3 10.78 -12.15 8.63
C LYS A 3 10.45 -10.93 9.50
N CYS A 4 11.12 -9.78 9.30
CA CYS A 4 10.86 -8.54 10.05
C CYS A 4 9.51 -7.89 9.72
N TYR A 5 9.08 -7.94 8.46
CA TYR A 5 7.84 -7.30 8.02
C TYR A 5 6.61 -8.06 8.49
N LEU A 6 6.68 -9.39 8.49
CA LEU A 6 5.61 -10.21 9.05
C LEU A 6 5.44 -9.97 10.55
N CYS A 7 6.56 -9.81 11.28
CA CYS A 7 6.54 -9.45 12.71
C CYS A 7 5.95 -8.06 12.94
N LEU A 8 6.30 -7.05 12.12
CA LEU A 8 5.73 -5.71 12.20
C LEU A 8 4.21 -5.72 11.93
N LEU A 9 3.79 -6.47 10.93
CA LEU A 9 2.37 -6.65 10.59
C LEU A 9 1.61 -7.37 11.70
N LEU A 10 2.18 -8.43 12.26
CA LEU A 10 1.61 -9.16 13.41
C LEU A 10 1.59 -8.30 14.67
N CYS A 11 2.64 -7.53 14.96
CA CYS A 11 2.67 -6.57 16.07
C CYS A 11 1.62 -5.46 15.89
N PHE A 12 1.44 -4.96 14.67
CA PHE A 12 0.40 -3.98 14.38
C PHE A 12 -1.01 -4.58 14.59
N PHE A 13 -1.26 -5.78 14.07
CA PHE A 13 -2.54 -6.49 14.30
C PHE A 13 -2.75 -6.80 15.79
N GLN A 14 -1.74 -7.25 16.51
CA GLN A 14 -1.84 -7.47 17.96
C GLN A 14 -2.10 -6.16 18.71
N TYR A 15 -1.45 -5.07 18.32
CA TYR A 15 -1.69 -3.75 18.92
C TYR A 15 -3.13 -3.27 18.70
N VAL A 16 -3.69 -3.48 17.50
CA VAL A 16 -5.08 -3.15 17.18
C VAL A 16 -6.05 -4.01 17.97
N ILE A 17 -5.79 -5.33 18.12
CA ILE A 17 -6.63 -6.24 18.88
C ILE A 17 -6.57 -5.90 20.38
N VAL A 18 -5.38 -5.64 20.92
CA VAL A 18 -5.18 -5.25 22.33
C VAL A 18 -5.81 -3.89 22.62
N ALA A 19 -5.74 -2.93 21.68
CA ALA A 19 -6.42 -1.64 21.81
C ALA A 19 -7.95 -1.81 21.87
N GLN A 20 -8.52 -2.73 21.07
CA GLN A 20 -9.96 -3.03 21.11
C GLN A 20 -10.38 -3.76 22.40
N GLN A 21 -9.52 -4.64 22.96
CA GLN A 21 -9.80 -5.31 24.23
C GLN A 21 -9.62 -4.39 25.45
N ALA A 22 -8.67 -3.46 25.39
CA ALA A 22 -8.45 -2.48 26.46
C ALA A 22 -9.64 -1.51 26.61
N ASP A 23 -10.33 -1.16 25.50
CA ASP A 23 -11.55 -0.34 25.55
C ASP A 23 -12.71 -1.04 26.28
N SER A 24 -12.73 -2.35 26.35
CA SER A 24 -13.75 -3.11 27.09
C SER A 24 -13.49 -3.21 28.60
N LEU A 25 -12.28 -2.98 29.04
CA LEU A 25 -11.85 -3.18 30.44
C LEU A 25 -11.53 -1.90 31.22
N THR A 26 -11.39 -0.75 30.56
CA THR A 26 -11.05 0.51 31.23
C THR A 26 -11.91 1.68 30.76
N GLN A 27 -13.12 1.76 31.29
CA GLN A 27 -14.00 2.94 31.12
C GLN A 27 -13.45 4.24 31.74
N ASN A 28 -12.21 4.31 32.21
CA ASN A 28 -11.74 5.46 32.97
C ASN A 28 -10.36 6.06 32.60
N LYS A 29 -9.74 5.68 31.48
CA LYS A 29 -8.65 6.46 30.91
C LYS A 29 -8.80 6.51 29.40
N THR A 30 -9.58 7.47 28.94
CA THR A 30 -9.75 7.81 27.53
C THR A 30 -8.40 7.98 26.88
N ASN A 31 -8.13 7.13 25.89
CA ASN A 31 -7.01 7.30 25.00
C ASN A 31 -7.17 8.68 24.32
N ASN A 32 -6.33 9.62 24.71
CA ASN A 32 -6.37 11.00 24.20
C ASN A 32 -6.40 11.09 22.67
N PHE A 33 -5.83 10.08 21.99
CA PHE A 33 -5.78 10.03 20.54
C PHE A 33 -7.14 9.66 19.91
N SER A 34 -7.85 8.64 20.40
CA SER A 34 -9.17 8.27 19.88
C SER A 34 -10.20 9.39 20.14
N HIS A 35 -10.14 10.02 21.30
CA HIS A 35 -10.96 11.16 21.64
C HIS A 35 -10.64 12.39 20.78
N PHE A 36 -9.36 12.63 20.46
CA PHE A 36 -8.94 13.69 19.53
C PHE A 36 -9.50 13.44 18.13
N LEU A 37 -9.40 12.23 17.60
CA LEU A 37 -9.92 11.87 16.28
C LEU A 37 -11.43 12.09 16.24
N LYS A 38 -12.15 11.64 17.25
CA LYS A 38 -13.60 11.76 17.35
C LYS A 38 -14.04 13.22 17.40
N ASN A 39 -13.41 14.06 18.23
CA ASN A 39 -13.76 15.48 18.35
C ASN A 39 -13.48 16.30 17.08
N LYS A 40 -12.62 15.78 16.18
CA LYS A 40 -12.25 16.46 14.93
C LYS A 40 -12.87 15.82 13.69
N ASN A 41 -13.76 14.83 13.84
CA ASN A 41 -14.33 14.04 12.73
C ASN A 41 -13.24 13.48 11.81
N ILE A 42 -12.16 12.96 12.41
CA ILE A 42 -11.05 12.38 11.68
C ILE A 42 -11.21 10.87 11.68
N GLY A 43 -11.40 10.29 10.50
CA GLY A 43 -11.36 8.86 10.26
C GLY A 43 -9.92 8.35 10.13
N CYS A 44 -9.66 7.13 10.58
CA CYS A 44 -8.40 6.44 10.35
C CYS A 44 -8.68 5.10 9.66
N THR A 45 -8.01 4.85 8.55
CA THR A 45 -8.18 3.61 7.78
C THR A 45 -6.85 2.97 7.45
N GLY A 46 -6.81 1.64 7.51
CA GLY A 46 -5.71 0.82 7.01
C GLY A 46 -6.17 -0.02 5.83
N PHE A 47 -5.38 -0.09 4.79
CA PHE A 47 -5.59 -0.95 3.62
C PHE A 47 -4.44 -1.93 3.47
N THR A 48 -4.77 -3.18 3.14
CA THR A 48 -3.81 -4.18 2.68
C THR A 48 -4.36 -4.89 1.46
N GLY A 49 -3.56 -5.06 0.43
CA GLY A 49 -4.02 -5.67 -0.82
C GLY A 49 -2.89 -6.04 -1.75
N PHE A 50 -3.30 -6.52 -2.92
CA PHE A 50 -2.41 -6.90 -3.99
C PHE A 50 -2.65 -5.98 -5.18
N ASP A 51 -1.58 -5.36 -5.65
CA ASP A 51 -1.55 -4.65 -6.92
C ASP A 51 -1.06 -5.60 -8.01
N VAL A 52 -1.74 -5.61 -9.13
CA VAL A 52 -1.36 -6.37 -10.32
C VAL A 52 -1.22 -5.40 -11.48
N THR A 53 -0.01 -5.28 -12.01
CA THR A 53 0.29 -4.45 -13.17
C THR A 53 0.59 -5.36 -14.36
N PRO A 54 -0.24 -5.36 -15.41
CA PRO A 54 0.08 -6.07 -16.65
C PRO A 54 1.31 -5.45 -17.31
N THR A 55 2.25 -6.27 -17.73
CA THR A 55 3.38 -5.89 -18.58
C THR A 55 3.28 -6.64 -19.89
N MET A 56 4.09 -6.27 -20.90
CA MET A 56 4.04 -6.94 -22.21
C MET A 56 4.27 -8.45 -22.14
N GLU A 57 4.94 -8.96 -21.11
CA GLU A 57 5.33 -10.38 -21.03
C GLU A 57 4.84 -11.10 -19.78
N SER A 58 4.32 -10.38 -18.78
CA SER A 58 3.88 -10.98 -17.50
C SER A 58 3.05 -10.01 -16.66
N PHE A 59 2.57 -10.50 -15.52
CA PHE A 59 1.91 -9.67 -14.51
C PHE A 59 2.87 -9.39 -13.36
N GLN A 60 3.04 -8.13 -13.03
CA GLN A 60 3.75 -7.72 -11.82
C GLN A 60 2.78 -7.78 -10.65
N LYS A 61 3.14 -8.55 -9.62
CA LYS A 61 2.37 -8.66 -8.39
C LYS A 61 3.11 -7.95 -7.25
N GLN A 62 2.44 -7.05 -6.58
CA GLN A 62 2.98 -6.31 -5.44
C GLN A 62 2.04 -6.45 -4.25
N ILE A 63 2.58 -6.59 -3.05
CA ILE A 63 1.82 -6.33 -1.82
C ILE A 63 1.82 -4.83 -1.60
N ARG A 64 0.67 -4.29 -1.23
CA ARG A 64 0.49 -2.89 -0.87
C ARG A 64 -0.12 -2.76 0.53
N LEU A 65 0.40 -1.80 1.27
CA LEU A 65 -0.11 -1.38 2.57
C LEU A 65 -0.30 0.14 2.54
N ASP A 66 -1.49 0.60 2.88
CA ASP A 66 -1.77 2.03 3.04
C ASP A 66 -2.32 2.28 4.44
N ILE A 67 -1.94 3.41 5.02
CA ILE A 67 -2.55 3.94 6.25
C ILE A 67 -2.92 5.39 5.96
N SER A 68 -4.17 5.76 6.18
CA SER A 68 -4.63 7.11 5.90
C SER A 68 -5.54 7.67 6.98
N LEU A 69 -5.47 8.98 7.15
CA LEU A 69 -6.37 9.79 7.93
C LEU A 69 -7.33 10.49 6.97
N THR A 70 -8.61 10.47 7.27
CA THR A 70 -9.65 11.09 6.46
C THR A 70 -10.35 12.15 7.29
N HIS A 71 -10.46 13.35 6.74
CA HIS A 71 -11.24 14.44 7.32
C HIS A 71 -12.23 14.93 6.25
N GLU A 72 -13.52 14.82 6.53
CA GLU A 72 -14.59 15.10 5.57
C GLU A 72 -14.38 14.31 4.26
N ARG A 73 -14.03 15.02 3.18
CA ARG A 73 -13.82 14.42 1.85
C ARG A 73 -12.36 14.19 1.50
N LEU A 74 -11.44 14.69 2.32
CA LEU A 74 -10.01 14.60 2.05
C LEU A 74 -9.38 13.47 2.85
N SER A 75 -8.47 12.74 2.24
CA SER A 75 -7.62 11.77 2.92
C SER A 75 -6.16 12.06 2.66
N LEU A 76 -5.35 11.86 3.68
CA LEU A 76 -3.89 11.94 3.63
C LEU A 76 -3.33 10.71 4.30
N GLY A 77 -2.39 10.05 3.65
CA GLY A 77 -1.83 8.83 4.20
C GLY A 77 -0.44 8.51 3.71
N MET A 78 0.02 7.34 4.13
CA MET A 78 1.27 6.73 3.71
C MET A 78 0.97 5.42 2.99
N THR A 79 1.78 5.10 1.99
CA THR A 79 1.70 3.86 1.23
C THR A 79 3.04 3.16 1.23
N TYR A 80 2.99 1.84 1.24
CA TYR A 80 4.16 0.99 1.05
C TYR A 80 3.80 -0.13 0.08
N SER A 81 4.68 -0.42 -0.86
CA SER A 81 4.53 -1.56 -1.76
C SER A 81 5.85 -2.31 -1.94
N SER A 82 5.74 -3.62 -2.11
CA SER A 82 6.87 -4.50 -2.37
C SER A 82 6.50 -5.56 -3.38
N LEU A 83 7.41 -5.87 -4.29
CA LEU A 83 7.25 -7.00 -5.20
C LEU A 83 7.16 -8.31 -4.42
N LEU A 84 6.18 -9.14 -4.76
CA LEU A 84 5.98 -10.46 -4.14
C LEU A 84 6.94 -11.50 -4.72
N GLU A 85 7.15 -11.42 -6.01
CA GLU A 85 8.04 -12.32 -6.74
C GLU A 85 8.91 -11.47 -7.65
N GLY A 86 10.21 -11.73 -7.64
CA GLY A 86 11.14 -11.12 -8.58
C GLY A 86 10.75 -11.53 -10.01
N LEU A 87 10.39 -10.55 -10.77
CA LEU A 87 9.59 -10.65 -11.98
C LEU A 87 10.21 -11.39 -13.13
N LYS A 88 11.47 -11.32 -13.28
CA LYS A 88 12.23 -12.00 -14.33
C LYS A 88 13.59 -12.33 -13.79
N GLN A 89 14.03 -13.49 -14.17
CA GLN A 89 15.45 -13.78 -14.16
C GLN A 89 16.03 -13.08 -15.39
N TYR A 90 16.82 -12.06 -15.17
CA TYR A 90 17.59 -11.42 -16.23
C TYR A 90 18.96 -12.07 -16.28
N VAL A 91 19.33 -12.54 -17.47
CA VAL A 91 20.67 -13.06 -17.69
C VAL A 91 21.54 -11.93 -18.17
N ILE A 92 22.32 -11.35 -17.26
CA ILE A 92 23.41 -10.43 -17.60
C ILE A 92 24.69 -11.26 -17.49
N PHE A 93 25.11 -11.82 -18.66
CA PHE A 93 26.24 -12.78 -18.71
C PHE A 93 27.43 -12.30 -17.86
N PRO A 94 28.01 -13.17 -16.98
CA PRO A 94 27.72 -14.61 -16.84
C PRO A 94 26.64 -14.97 -15.77
N SER A 95 26.01 -14.02 -15.13
CA SER A 95 25.17 -14.22 -13.94
C SER A 95 23.69 -14.05 -14.24
N THR A 96 22.86 -14.70 -13.43
CA THR A 96 21.40 -14.55 -13.47
C THR A 96 20.95 -13.72 -12.28
N TYR A 97 20.19 -12.66 -12.54
CA TYR A 97 19.72 -11.72 -11.55
C TYR A 97 18.22 -11.74 -11.43
N ARG A 98 17.75 -11.48 -10.24
CA ARG A 98 16.34 -11.29 -9.89
C ARG A 98 16.09 -9.84 -9.52
N LEU A 99 15.03 -9.26 -10.06
CA LEU A 99 14.65 -7.92 -9.70
C LEU A 99 13.83 -7.92 -8.40
N ASN A 100 14.21 -7.06 -7.48
CA ASN A 100 13.46 -6.76 -6.27
C ASN A 100 13.14 -5.27 -6.24
N ALA A 101 11.94 -4.89 -5.78
CA ALA A 101 11.53 -3.50 -5.68
C ALA A 101 10.71 -3.24 -4.43
N GLN A 102 11.00 -2.11 -3.78
CA GLN A 102 10.28 -1.64 -2.61
C GLN A 102 10.06 -0.13 -2.75
N HIS A 103 8.83 0.30 -2.52
CA HIS A 103 8.45 1.72 -2.59
C HIS A 103 7.67 2.10 -1.35
N GLY A 104 8.00 3.25 -0.81
CA GLY A 104 7.20 3.97 0.17
C GLY A 104 6.71 5.27 -0.41
N GLY A 105 5.69 5.90 0.20
CA GLY A 105 5.20 7.15 -0.35
C GLY A 105 4.10 7.79 0.48
N ILE A 106 3.59 8.90 -0.06
CA ILE A 106 2.46 9.65 0.48
C ILE A 106 1.30 9.47 -0.48
N ILE A 107 0.11 9.24 0.06
CA ILE A 107 -1.14 9.16 -0.70
C ILE A 107 -2.07 10.29 -0.29
N LEU A 108 -2.61 10.97 -1.29
CA LEU A 108 -3.66 11.98 -1.16
C LEU A 108 -4.92 11.44 -1.82
N GLY A 109 -6.07 11.56 -1.17
CA GLY A 109 -7.34 11.09 -1.69
C GLY A 109 -8.46 12.11 -1.52
N LEU A 110 -9.42 12.03 -2.43
CA LEU A 110 -10.66 12.80 -2.42
C LEU A 110 -11.84 11.85 -2.53
N LEU A 111 -12.75 11.91 -1.55
CA LEU A 111 -14.03 11.22 -1.58
C LEU A 111 -14.93 11.88 -2.61
N ILE A 112 -15.28 11.17 -3.68
CA ILE A 112 -16.12 11.67 -4.78
C ILE A 112 -17.59 11.27 -4.63
N PHE A 113 -17.85 10.09 -4.06
CA PHE A 113 -19.22 9.69 -3.70
C PHE A 113 -19.24 8.86 -2.43
N GLN A 114 -20.38 8.90 -1.74
CA GLN A 114 -20.67 8.15 -0.53
C GLN A 114 -22.08 7.59 -0.58
N SER A 115 -22.23 6.34 -0.18
CA SER A 115 -23.53 5.65 -0.12
C SER A 115 -23.58 4.70 1.08
N ASN A 116 -24.76 4.15 1.35
CA ASN A 116 -24.93 3.17 2.43
C ASN A 116 -24.19 1.84 2.22
N TRP A 117 -23.81 1.54 0.98
CA TRP A 117 -23.13 0.29 0.60
C TRP A 117 -21.64 0.48 0.31
N GLY A 118 -21.17 1.71 0.11
CA GLY A 118 -19.75 1.94 -0.20
C GLY A 118 -19.41 3.37 -0.55
N ASN A 119 -18.13 3.61 -0.75
CA ASN A 119 -17.53 4.89 -1.10
C ASN A 119 -16.70 4.79 -2.37
N GLY A 120 -16.55 5.91 -3.07
CA GLY A 120 -15.61 6.06 -4.17
C GLY A 120 -14.62 7.20 -3.93
N TYR A 121 -13.36 6.94 -4.22
CA TYR A 121 -12.27 7.88 -4.04
C TYR A 121 -11.48 8.05 -5.34
N VAL A 122 -10.94 9.24 -5.53
CA VAL A 122 -9.83 9.51 -6.44
C VAL A 122 -8.59 9.75 -5.58
N ASN A 123 -7.59 8.92 -5.75
CA ASN A 123 -6.35 9.02 -4.98
C ASN A 123 -5.17 9.29 -5.91
N THR A 124 -4.12 9.89 -5.37
CA THR A 124 -2.82 10.00 -6.02
C THR A 124 -1.74 9.69 -5.01
N ALA A 125 -0.89 8.72 -5.31
CA ALA A 125 0.28 8.42 -4.50
C ALA A 125 1.54 8.96 -5.18
N TYR A 126 2.37 9.66 -4.42
CA TYR A 126 3.74 9.97 -4.76
C TYR A 126 4.64 8.98 -4.03
N GLN A 127 5.36 8.16 -4.80
CA GLN A 127 6.14 7.06 -4.29
C GLN A 127 7.63 7.27 -4.58
N TRP A 128 8.46 6.84 -3.64
CA TRP A 128 9.92 6.74 -3.80
C TRP A 128 10.38 5.41 -3.25
N GLY A 129 11.45 4.88 -3.80
CA GLY A 129 11.93 3.57 -3.36
C GLY A 129 13.23 3.18 -4.02
N GLN A 130 13.49 1.89 -3.93
CA GLN A 130 14.66 1.27 -4.49
C GLN A 130 14.27 0.04 -5.30
N MET A 131 14.88 -0.08 -6.46
CA MET A 131 14.87 -1.30 -7.27
C MET A 131 16.29 -1.84 -7.32
N VAL A 132 16.45 -3.14 -7.16
CA VAL A 132 17.76 -3.80 -7.07
C VAL A 132 17.77 -5.08 -7.87
N TRP A 133 18.91 -5.37 -8.49
CA TRP A 133 19.25 -6.67 -8.99
C TRP A 133 19.87 -7.51 -7.85
N GLU A 134 19.24 -8.63 -7.53
CA GLU A 134 19.73 -9.63 -6.58
C GLU A 134 20.29 -10.81 -7.37
N ASP A 135 21.54 -11.15 -7.14
CA ASP A 135 22.15 -12.36 -7.72
C ASP A 135 21.42 -13.60 -7.19
N THR A 136 20.98 -14.47 -8.09
CA THR A 136 20.23 -15.67 -7.70
C THR A 136 21.10 -16.71 -7.00
N ALA A 137 22.39 -16.71 -7.22
CA ALA A 137 23.34 -17.66 -6.63
C ALA A 137 23.82 -17.20 -5.25
N SER A 138 24.34 -15.97 -5.16
CA SER A 138 24.89 -15.41 -3.91
C SER A 138 23.83 -14.77 -3.02
N LYS A 139 22.68 -14.38 -3.59
CA LYS A 139 21.64 -13.56 -2.95
C LYS A 139 22.15 -12.17 -2.51
N GLU A 140 23.19 -11.71 -3.15
CA GLU A 140 23.74 -10.37 -2.93
C GLU A 140 23.20 -9.37 -3.94
N TYR A 141 23.15 -8.09 -3.53
CA TYR A 141 22.73 -7.01 -4.42
C TYR A 141 23.87 -6.63 -5.36
N ALA A 142 23.66 -6.83 -6.65
CA ALA A 142 24.66 -6.50 -7.66
C ALA A 142 24.54 -5.04 -8.14
N PHE A 143 23.31 -4.58 -8.39
CA PHE A 143 23.02 -3.23 -8.87
C PHE A 143 21.80 -2.69 -8.13
N SER A 144 21.78 -1.39 -7.86
CA SER A 144 20.65 -0.74 -7.25
C SER A 144 20.40 0.63 -7.87
N SER A 145 19.13 1.01 -7.98
CA SER A 145 18.71 2.33 -8.41
C SER A 145 17.57 2.86 -7.55
N LYS A 146 17.62 4.14 -7.26
CA LYS A 146 16.49 4.85 -6.67
C LYS A 146 15.43 5.07 -7.75
N SER A 147 14.17 4.87 -7.37
CA SER A 147 13.03 5.12 -8.24
C SER A 147 12.07 6.12 -7.62
N ILE A 148 11.43 6.90 -8.48
CA ILE A 148 10.36 7.83 -8.09
C ILE A 148 9.17 7.51 -8.98
N GLY A 149 7.98 7.43 -8.38
CA GLY A 149 6.75 7.12 -9.10
C GLY A 149 5.59 8.02 -8.70
N ILE A 150 4.65 8.19 -9.63
CA ILE A 150 3.34 8.79 -9.39
C ILE A 150 2.29 7.76 -9.75
N LYS A 151 1.27 7.61 -8.91
CA LYS A 151 0.26 6.57 -9.03
C LYS A 151 -1.14 7.14 -8.78
N PRO A 152 -1.75 7.82 -9.80
CA PRO A 152 -3.16 8.17 -9.76
C PRO A 152 -4.03 6.92 -9.83
N GLU A 153 -5.09 6.88 -9.02
CA GLU A 153 -5.99 5.74 -8.92
C GLU A 153 -7.41 6.14 -8.59
N PHE A 154 -8.35 5.32 -9.05
CA PHE A 154 -9.74 5.33 -8.64
C PHE A 154 -10.00 4.14 -7.72
N GLU A 155 -10.61 4.36 -6.58
CA GLU A 155 -10.92 3.35 -5.57
C GLU A 155 -12.41 3.27 -5.33
N ILE A 156 -12.96 2.05 -5.35
CA ILE A 156 -14.31 1.74 -4.86
C ILE A 156 -14.14 0.86 -3.62
N THR A 157 -14.83 1.25 -2.55
CA THR A 157 -14.87 0.50 -1.29
C THR A 157 -16.28 0.06 -1.01
N ILE A 158 -16.50 -1.22 -0.74
CA ILE A 158 -17.79 -1.82 -0.39
C ILE A 158 -17.75 -2.23 1.09
N TYR A 159 -18.86 -2.07 1.81
CA TYR A 159 -19.00 -2.32 3.24
C TYR A 159 -19.73 -3.64 3.55
N PRO A 160 -19.04 -4.79 3.61
CA PRO A 160 -19.65 -6.02 4.15
C PRO A 160 -19.97 -5.87 5.63
N LYS A 161 -19.11 -5.13 6.35
CA LYS A 161 -19.29 -4.70 7.75
C LYS A 161 -18.67 -3.31 7.90
N PHE A 162 -19.16 -2.55 8.87
CA PHE A 162 -18.70 -1.19 9.10
C PHE A 162 -17.16 -1.08 9.30
N TRP A 163 -16.58 -2.00 10.05
CA TRP A 163 -15.15 -2.00 10.35
C TRP A 163 -14.30 -2.70 9.30
N LEU A 164 -14.90 -3.56 8.46
CA LEU A 164 -14.23 -4.32 7.40
C LEU A 164 -14.83 -3.96 6.05
N GLN A 165 -14.00 -3.56 5.14
CA GLN A 165 -14.37 -3.09 3.82
C GLN A 165 -13.58 -3.85 2.76
N LEU A 166 -14.21 -4.13 1.64
CA LEU A 166 -13.56 -4.63 0.43
C LEU A 166 -13.23 -3.44 -0.45
N SER A 167 -12.00 -3.32 -0.88
CA SER A 167 -11.54 -2.23 -1.74
C SER A 167 -11.00 -2.77 -3.06
N ALA A 168 -11.48 -2.17 -4.15
CA ALA A 168 -10.96 -2.39 -5.49
C ALA A 168 -10.43 -1.06 -6.03
N LYS A 169 -9.24 -1.09 -6.64
CA LYS A 169 -8.61 0.09 -7.21
C LYS A 169 -8.19 -0.19 -8.65
N VAL A 170 -8.27 0.83 -9.47
CA VAL A 170 -7.70 0.86 -10.82
C VAL A 170 -6.96 2.17 -11.01
N GLY A 171 -5.80 2.12 -11.63
CA GLY A 171 -5.03 3.33 -11.83
C GLY A 171 -3.89 3.14 -12.82
N TYR A 172 -3.06 4.15 -12.88
CA TYR A 172 -1.87 4.17 -13.73
C TYR A 172 -0.64 4.47 -12.88
N GLN A 173 0.37 3.61 -12.95
CA GLN A 173 1.65 3.83 -12.30
C GLN A 173 2.64 4.36 -13.32
N GLN A 174 3.31 5.46 -13.00
CA GLN A 174 4.41 6.00 -13.78
C GLN A 174 5.68 6.00 -12.94
N ILE A 175 6.68 5.22 -13.34
CA ILE A 175 8.00 5.20 -12.73
C ILE A 175 8.93 6.14 -13.50
N ARG A 176 9.71 6.94 -12.77
CA ARG A 176 10.72 7.85 -13.28
C ARG A 176 12.04 7.61 -12.56
N LYS A 177 13.14 8.05 -13.14
CA LYS A 177 14.49 7.96 -12.54
C LYS A 177 14.86 6.55 -12.09
N LEU A 178 14.88 5.63 -13.04
CA LEU A 178 15.36 4.27 -12.83
C LEU A 178 16.57 4.04 -13.72
N GLU A 179 17.72 3.74 -13.12
CA GLU A 179 18.99 3.51 -13.79
C GLU A 179 19.50 2.11 -13.42
N LEU A 180 18.90 1.10 -14.04
CA LEU A 180 19.34 -0.29 -13.90
C LEU A 180 19.72 -0.85 -15.27
N PRO A 181 20.75 -1.71 -15.35
CA PRO A 181 21.11 -2.37 -16.60
C PRO A 181 19.92 -3.14 -17.17
N GLN A 182 19.68 -3.02 -18.49
CA GLN A 182 18.63 -3.73 -19.23
C GLN A 182 17.19 -3.47 -18.76
N VAL A 183 16.97 -2.43 -17.98
CA VAL A 183 15.63 -2.07 -17.47
C VAL A 183 15.25 -0.68 -17.95
N ASN A 184 14.10 -0.58 -18.60
CA ASN A 184 13.50 0.69 -18.96
C ASN A 184 12.45 1.08 -17.90
N PRO A 185 12.42 2.33 -17.40
CA PRO A 185 11.34 2.80 -16.51
C PRO A 185 9.93 2.57 -17.07
N ALA A 186 9.78 2.55 -18.39
CA ALA A 186 8.51 2.26 -19.05
C ALA A 186 8.01 0.84 -18.79
N ASP A 187 8.91 -0.13 -18.53
CA ASP A 187 8.55 -1.52 -18.26
C ASP A 187 7.81 -1.67 -16.92
N PHE A 188 7.94 -0.67 -16.04
CA PHE A 188 7.27 -0.61 -14.74
C PHE A 188 6.16 0.44 -14.70
N SER A 189 5.90 1.09 -15.82
CA SER A 189 4.83 2.07 -15.96
C SER A 189 3.67 1.43 -16.70
N GLY A 190 2.44 1.62 -16.20
CA GLY A 190 1.27 1.02 -16.83
C GLY A 190 0.03 1.07 -15.96
N PHE A 191 -1.06 0.59 -16.51
CA PHE A 191 -2.27 0.39 -15.74
C PHE A 191 -2.06 -0.70 -14.69
N PHE A 192 -2.70 -0.54 -13.54
CA PHE A 192 -2.71 -1.55 -12.50
C PHE A 192 -4.12 -1.74 -11.96
N TYR A 193 -4.34 -2.91 -11.40
CA TYR A 193 -5.55 -3.28 -10.66
C TYR A 193 -5.13 -3.68 -9.26
N SER A 194 -5.93 -3.31 -8.27
CA SER A 194 -5.68 -3.67 -6.88
C SER A 194 -6.96 -4.20 -6.24
N LEU A 195 -6.81 -5.26 -5.47
CA LEU A 195 -7.87 -5.80 -4.62
C LEU A 195 -7.32 -5.97 -3.22
N GLY A 196 -8.12 -5.60 -2.22
CA GLY A 196 -7.68 -5.72 -0.84
C GLY A 196 -8.76 -5.49 0.19
N LEU A 197 -8.32 -5.57 1.43
CA LEU A 197 -9.13 -5.32 2.60
C LEU A 197 -8.77 -3.95 3.18
N LYS A 198 -9.78 -3.18 3.54
CA LYS A 198 -9.63 -1.91 4.23
C LYS A 198 -10.31 -2.02 5.60
N ILE A 199 -9.59 -1.64 6.63
CA ILE A 199 -10.07 -1.66 8.00
C ILE A 199 -10.31 -0.23 8.44
N ASN A 200 -11.51 0.06 8.87
CA ASN A 200 -11.84 1.34 9.47
C ASN A 200 -11.54 1.26 10.97
N LEU A 201 -10.57 2.04 11.42
CA LEU A 201 -10.14 2.10 12.81
C LEU A 201 -10.87 3.19 13.60
N SER A 202 -11.69 4.01 12.96
CA SER A 202 -12.55 4.99 13.61
C SER A 202 -13.91 4.37 13.89
N ASN A 203 -14.43 4.52 15.11
CA ASN A 203 -15.73 4.02 15.53
C ASN A 203 -16.94 4.83 15.00
N GLU A 204 -16.75 5.65 13.98
CA GLU A 204 -17.84 6.50 13.46
C GLU A 204 -18.46 5.91 12.20
N LYS A 205 -19.78 5.76 12.26
CA LYS A 205 -20.63 5.66 11.06
C LYS A 205 -20.64 7.07 10.43
N TYR A 206 -20.06 7.20 9.24
CA TYR A 206 -20.25 8.39 8.43
C TYR A 206 -21.69 8.47 7.91
#